data_050f60bcdd6cab7b9729de2dfa95ddcd
#
_entry.id   050f60bcdd6cab7b9729de2dfa95ddcd
#
_cell.length_a   1.000
_cell.length_b   1.000
_cell.length_c   1.000
_cell.angle_alpha   90.00
_cell.angle_beta   90.00
_cell.angle_gamma   90.00
#
_symmetry.space_group_name_H-M   'P 1'
#
loop_
_entity.id
_entity.type
_entity.pdbx_description
1 polymer ?
#
loop_
_entity_poly.entity_id
_entity_poly.type
_entity_poly.pdbx_seq_one_letter_code
_entity_poly.pdbx_strand_id
1 'polypeptide(L)' 'LLSDCTVGEVYFVMNNLSNKTLEVYPGSGDAVNVSSDNTAITVAADTINMFICMDAAEWFGAELPPIAA' A
#
# COMPACT_ATOMS: atom_id res chain seq x y z
N LEU A 1 -5.69 6.01 4.80
CA LEU A 1 -5.59 6.42 3.39
C LEU A 1 -4.18 6.83 3.05
N LEU A 2 -3.74 6.43 1.87
CA LEU A 2 -2.59 7.07 1.25
C LEU A 2 -2.95 8.50 0.86
N SER A 3 -1.97 9.39 0.81
CA SER A 3 -2.22 10.75 0.34
C SER A 3 -2.57 10.75 -1.14
N ASP A 4 -2.95 11.89 -1.68
CA ASP A 4 -3.10 12.05 -3.12
C ASP A 4 -1.78 11.69 -3.81
N CYS A 5 -1.89 10.93 -4.91
CA CYS A 5 -0.72 10.39 -5.57
C CYS A 5 0.11 11.50 -6.23
N THR A 6 1.29 11.73 -5.72
CA THR A 6 2.29 12.60 -6.34
C THR A 6 3.45 11.73 -6.78
N VAL A 7 3.78 11.75 -8.06
CA VAL A 7 4.81 10.88 -8.63
C VAL A 7 6.11 10.97 -7.84
N GLY A 8 6.64 9.83 -7.46
CA GLY A 8 7.86 9.71 -6.67
C GLY A 8 7.65 9.62 -5.17
N GLU A 9 6.43 9.83 -4.66
CA GLU A 9 6.17 9.61 -3.23
C GLU A 9 6.29 8.13 -2.89
N VAL A 10 6.87 7.86 -1.72
CA VAL A 10 7.07 6.50 -1.21
C VAL A 10 6.61 6.45 0.24
N TYR A 11 5.78 5.47 0.56
CA TYR A 11 5.36 5.21 1.93
C TYR A 11 5.61 3.75 2.28
N PHE A 12 5.90 3.51 3.55
CA PHE A 12 5.97 2.16 4.11
C PHE A 12 4.85 2.02 5.12
N VAL A 13 4.12 0.92 5.03
CA VAL A 13 3.04 0.62 5.97
C VAL A 13 3.34 -0.72 6.62
N MET A 14 3.52 -0.70 7.93
CA MET A 14 3.76 -1.90 8.72
C MET A 14 2.47 -2.32 9.42
N ASN A 15 2.10 -3.58 9.28
CA ASN A 15 1.08 -4.18 10.11
C ASN A 15 1.77 -5.04 11.18
N ASN A 16 1.85 -4.53 12.39
CA ASN A 16 2.53 -5.22 13.49
C ASN A 16 1.58 -6.06 14.35
N LEU A 17 0.36 -6.29 13.90
CA LEU A 17 -0.56 -7.19 14.56
C LEU A 17 -0.31 -8.60 14.04
N SER A 18 -0.34 -9.59 14.95
CA SER A 18 0.02 -10.95 14.59
C SER A 18 -1.16 -11.80 14.09
N ASN A 19 -2.38 -11.30 14.16
CA ASN A 19 -3.59 -12.07 13.84
C ASN A 19 -4.67 -11.27 13.12
N LYS A 20 -4.34 -10.10 12.57
CA LYS A 20 -5.29 -9.25 11.84
C LYS A 20 -4.64 -8.69 10.60
N THR A 21 -5.44 -8.47 9.59
CA THR A 21 -5.00 -7.76 8.38
C THR A 21 -5.31 -6.28 8.50
N LEU A 22 -4.58 -5.48 7.75
CA LEU A 22 -4.79 -4.05 7.61
C LEU A 22 -5.16 -3.75 6.17
N GLU A 23 -6.19 -2.95 5.96
CA GLU A 23 -6.55 -2.51 4.63
C GLU A 23 -6.07 -1.08 4.41
N VAL A 24 -5.31 -0.88 3.33
CA VAL A 24 -4.78 0.42 2.95
C VAL A 24 -5.49 0.90 1.70
N TYR A 25 -6.18 2.03 1.83
CA TYR A 25 -6.90 2.63 0.72
C TYR A 25 -6.03 3.69 0.04
N PRO A 26 -6.09 3.79 -1.28
CA PRO A 26 -5.47 4.92 -1.98
C PRO A 26 -6.23 6.22 -1.71
N GLY A 27 -5.68 7.34 -2.11
CA GLY A 27 -6.39 8.60 -2.12
C GLY A 27 -7.62 8.52 -3.01
N SER A 28 -8.58 9.42 -2.79
CA SER A 28 -9.84 9.43 -3.54
C SER A 28 -9.57 9.54 -5.05
N GLY A 29 -10.12 8.61 -5.81
CA GLY A 29 -9.92 8.54 -7.26
C GLY A 29 -8.63 7.88 -7.70
N ASP A 30 -7.80 7.42 -6.76
CA ASP A 30 -6.55 6.72 -7.07
C ASP A 30 -6.76 5.21 -7.04
N ALA A 31 -5.81 4.48 -7.61
CA ALA A 31 -5.80 3.02 -7.62
C ALA A 31 -4.46 2.48 -7.14
N VAL A 32 -4.44 1.23 -6.69
CA VAL A 32 -3.21 0.52 -6.32
C VAL A 32 -3.09 -0.71 -7.22
N ASN A 33 -1.93 -0.89 -7.82
CA ASN A 33 -1.64 -2.05 -8.68
C ASN A 33 -2.65 -2.24 -9.81
N VAL A 34 -3.04 -1.14 -10.46
CA VAL A 34 -4.00 -1.14 -11.59
C VAL A 34 -5.36 -1.73 -11.22
N SER A 35 -5.72 -1.74 -9.97
CA SER A 35 -7.06 -2.13 -9.51
C SER A 35 -8.08 -1.05 -9.83
N SER A 36 -9.34 -1.31 -9.48
CA SER A 36 -10.37 -0.27 -9.56
C SER A 36 -10.06 0.87 -8.58
N ASP A 37 -10.46 2.07 -8.93
CA ASP A 37 -10.29 3.25 -8.08
C ASP A 37 -10.88 3.01 -6.68
N ASN A 38 -10.23 3.55 -5.67
CA ASN A 38 -10.67 3.49 -4.27
C ASN A 38 -10.71 2.07 -3.69
N THR A 39 -10.05 1.09 -4.31
CA THR A 39 -9.98 -0.26 -3.82
C THR A 39 -8.79 -0.43 -2.88
N ALA A 40 -9.05 -0.99 -1.69
CA ALA A 40 -8.00 -1.22 -0.70
C ALA A 40 -7.07 -2.36 -1.12
N ILE A 41 -5.83 -2.28 -0.67
CA ILE A 41 -4.90 -3.41 -0.68
C ILE A 41 -4.73 -3.92 0.75
N THR A 42 -4.67 -5.23 0.91
CA THR A 42 -4.52 -5.85 2.22
C THR A 42 -3.04 -5.97 2.58
N VAL A 43 -2.70 -5.50 3.77
CA VAL A 43 -1.39 -5.73 4.38
C VAL A 43 -1.55 -6.86 5.39
N ALA A 44 -0.93 -8.00 5.11
CA ALA A 44 -1.05 -9.17 5.97
C ALA A 44 -0.44 -8.94 7.35
N ALA A 45 -0.83 -9.76 8.32
CA ALA A 45 -0.29 -9.69 9.67
C ALA A 45 1.24 -9.82 9.65
N ASP A 46 1.90 -9.05 10.50
CA ASP A 46 3.37 -9.07 10.66
C ASP A 46 4.14 -8.81 9.37
N THR A 47 3.60 -7.99 8.47
CA THR A 47 4.29 -7.64 7.22
C THR A 47 4.41 -6.13 7.04
N ILE A 48 5.29 -5.74 6.13
CA ILE A 48 5.49 -4.36 5.71
C ILE A 48 5.27 -4.31 4.21
N ASN A 49 4.44 -3.36 3.76
CA ASN A 49 4.29 -3.08 2.34
C ASN A 49 4.89 -1.72 2.01
N MET A 50 5.46 -1.63 0.83
CA MET A 50 5.94 -0.37 0.26
C MET A 50 4.93 0.11 -0.79
N PHE A 51 4.65 1.41 -0.80
CA PHE A 51 3.77 2.04 -1.79
C PHE A 51 4.51 3.16 -2.47
N ILE A 52 4.55 3.13 -3.78
CA ILE A 52 5.20 4.16 -4.61
C ILE A 52 4.16 4.73 -5.57
N CYS A 53 4.05 6.05 -5.61
CA CYS A 53 3.25 6.69 -6.65
C CYS A 53 4.06 6.70 -7.94
N MET A 54 3.63 5.90 -8.92
CA MET A 54 4.35 5.73 -10.18
C MET A 54 3.84 6.67 -11.27
N ASP A 55 2.57 7.02 -11.21
CA ASP A 55 1.91 7.85 -12.20
C ASP A 55 0.74 8.55 -11.53
N ALA A 56 0.19 9.57 -12.16
CA ALA A 56 -0.96 10.27 -11.61
C ALA A 56 -2.07 9.26 -11.30
N ALA A 57 -2.59 9.30 -10.07
CA ALA A 57 -3.68 8.43 -9.60
C ALA A 57 -3.35 6.93 -9.57
N GLU A 58 -2.07 6.54 -9.67
CA GLU A 58 -1.69 5.12 -9.68
C GLU A 58 -0.55 4.84 -8.72
N TRP A 59 -0.80 3.96 -7.76
CA TRP A 59 0.18 3.49 -6.79
C TRP A 59 0.66 2.08 -7.15
N PHE A 60 1.95 1.83 -6.93
CA PHE A 60 2.49 0.47 -6.89
C PHE A 60 2.67 0.08 -5.44
N GLY A 61 2.11 -1.07 -5.05
CA GLY A 61 2.25 -1.61 -3.70
C GLY A 61 2.80 -3.02 -3.73
N ALA A 62 3.72 -3.31 -2.83
CA ALA A 62 4.32 -4.64 -2.73
C ALA A 62 4.70 -4.95 -1.29
N GLU A 63 4.51 -6.21 -0.89
CA GLU A 63 4.99 -6.70 0.38
C GLU A 63 6.51 -6.84 0.33
N LEU A 64 7.19 -6.33 1.36
CA LEU A 64 8.63 -6.52 1.48
C LEU A 64 8.93 -7.93 1.99
N PRO A 65 10.07 -8.52 1.64
CA PRO A 65 10.46 -9.81 2.17
C PRO A 65 10.55 -9.77 3.70
N PRO A 66 10.15 -10.85 4.39
CA PRO A 66 10.31 -10.89 5.84
C PRO A 66 11.79 -10.84 6.23
N ILE A 67 12.05 -10.29 7.41
CA ILE A 67 13.40 -10.32 7.95
C ILE A 67 13.73 -11.79 8.22
N ALA A 68 14.83 -12.26 7.67
CA ALA A 68 15.28 -13.63 7.91
C ALA A 68 15.61 -13.80 9.40
N ALA A 69 15.01 -14.80 10.00
CA ALA A 69 15.24 -15.10 11.40
C ALA A 69 16.57 -15.85 11.56
#